data_a0e68d94d053417128d7021f7e5e3d49
#
_entry.id   a0e68d94d053417128d7021f7e5e3d49
#
_cell.length_a   1.000
_cell.length_b   1.000
_cell.length_c   1.000
_cell.angle_alpha   90.00
_cell.angle_beta   90.00
_cell.angle_gamma   90.00
#
_symmetry.space_group_name_H-M   'P 1'
#
loop_
_entity.id
_entity.type
_entity.pdbx_description
1 polymer ?
#
loop_
_entity_poly.entity_id
_entity_poly.type
_entity_poly.pdbx_seq_one_letter_code
_entity_poly.pdbx_strand_id
1 'polypeptide(L)'
;MMDVEVLSEREFEGGWSFELRLGDGDDVTRTLRLSWADYDLWSNDGGDPPHAVAAAVAVFLLSRITASDLPATLDAATARRRYPDADEKIPKLIRR
;
A
#
# COMPACT_ATOMS: atom_id res chain seq x y z
N MET A 1 -13.90 1.36 10.95
CA MET A 1 -12.49 1.70 10.78
C MET A 1 -11.84 0.68 9.88
N MET A 2 -11.10 1.12 8.88
CA MET A 2 -10.43 0.22 7.95
C MET A 2 -9.14 -0.27 8.56
N ASP A 3 -8.97 -1.59 8.62
CA ASP A 3 -7.78 -2.20 9.19
C ASP A 3 -6.90 -2.76 8.07
N VAL A 4 -5.62 -2.47 8.16
CA VAL A 4 -4.61 -3.05 7.28
C VAL A 4 -3.58 -3.74 8.15
N GLU A 5 -3.40 -5.04 7.90
CA GLU A 5 -2.39 -5.82 8.60
C GLU A 5 -1.41 -6.39 7.59
N VAL A 6 -0.12 -6.17 7.83
CA VAL A 6 0.91 -6.74 6.97
C VAL A 6 1.25 -8.13 7.50
N LEU A 7 0.93 -9.15 6.71
CA LEU A 7 1.13 -10.55 7.10
C LEU A 7 2.52 -11.04 6.75
N SER A 8 3.08 -10.57 5.65
CA SER A 8 4.43 -10.97 5.24
C SER A 8 5.03 -9.90 4.34
N GLU A 9 6.35 -9.88 4.29
CA GLU A 9 7.11 -8.99 3.43
C GLU A 9 8.18 -9.82 2.74
N ARG A 10 8.29 -9.63 1.43
CA ARG A 10 9.30 -10.33 0.63
C ARG A 10 9.96 -9.34 -0.30
N GLU A 11 11.30 -9.32 -0.30
CA GLU A 11 12.05 -8.48 -1.21
C GLU A 11 12.21 -9.20 -2.54
N PHE A 12 12.09 -8.46 -3.64
CA PHE A 12 12.40 -8.97 -4.98
C PHE A 12 13.21 -7.91 -5.71
N GLU A 13 13.70 -8.28 -6.90
CA GLU A 13 14.46 -7.32 -7.70
C GLU A 13 13.55 -6.17 -8.09
N GLY A 14 13.89 -4.97 -7.61
CA GLY A 14 13.13 -3.76 -7.92
C GLY A 14 12.16 -3.29 -6.84
N GLY A 15 12.00 -4.04 -5.73
CA GLY A 15 11.10 -3.60 -4.67
C GLY A 15 10.74 -4.69 -3.68
N TRP A 16 9.49 -4.61 -3.20
CA TRP A 16 8.97 -5.52 -2.19
C TRP A 16 7.58 -5.99 -2.57
N SER A 17 7.22 -7.18 -2.07
CA SER A 17 5.89 -7.74 -2.17
C SER A 17 5.38 -8.00 -0.75
N PHE A 18 4.15 -7.57 -0.48
CA PHE A 18 3.54 -7.71 0.84
C PHE A 18 2.24 -8.48 0.73
N GLU A 19 2.03 -9.43 1.65
CA GLU A 19 0.71 -9.99 1.84
C GLU A 19 0.00 -9.16 2.88
N LEU A 20 -1.19 -8.67 2.54
CA LEU A 20 -1.96 -7.78 3.40
C LEU A 20 -3.31 -8.39 3.70
N ARG A 21 -3.75 -8.28 4.94
CA ARG A 21 -5.14 -8.52 5.33
C ARG A 21 -5.83 -7.17 5.42
N LEU A 22 -6.91 -7.03 4.68
CA LEU A 22 -7.61 -5.75 4.53
C LEU A 22 -9.07 -5.91 4.93
N GLY A 23 -9.62 -4.86 5.49
CA GLY A 23 -11.05 -4.77 5.66
C GLY A 23 -11.49 -4.60 7.08
N ASP A 24 -12.83 -4.51 7.22
CA ASP A 24 -13.51 -4.26 8.46
C ASP A 24 -14.64 -5.28 8.56
N GLY A 25 -14.35 -6.41 9.18
CA GLY A 25 -15.32 -7.48 9.36
C GLY A 25 -15.00 -8.69 8.51
N ASP A 26 -15.14 -8.60 7.21
CA ASP A 26 -14.80 -9.70 6.30
C ASP A 26 -13.36 -9.53 5.84
N ASP A 27 -12.46 -10.38 6.36
CA ASP A 27 -11.05 -10.29 6.04
C ASP A 27 -10.81 -10.67 4.59
N VAL A 28 -10.14 -9.78 3.87
CA VAL A 28 -9.75 -9.98 2.49
C VAL A 28 -8.23 -9.93 2.45
N THR A 29 -7.61 -10.94 1.84
CA THR A 29 -6.15 -11.00 1.70
C THR A 29 -5.77 -10.61 0.27
N ARG A 30 -4.82 -9.71 0.15
CA ARG A 30 -4.32 -9.24 -1.15
C ARG A 30 -2.81 -9.10 -1.11
N THR A 31 -2.18 -9.22 -2.27
CA THR A 31 -0.75 -9.01 -2.42
C THR A 31 -0.53 -7.62 -3.00
N LEU A 32 0.32 -6.83 -2.36
CA LEU A 32 0.69 -5.49 -2.84
C LEU A 32 2.17 -5.49 -3.18
N ARG A 33 2.49 -5.02 -4.39
CA ARG A 33 3.87 -4.85 -4.83
C ARG A 33 4.23 -3.37 -4.79
N LEU A 34 5.35 -3.05 -4.15
CA LEU A 34 5.85 -1.68 -4.00
C LEU A 34 7.24 -1.60 -4.61
N SER A 35 7.40 -0.80 -5.67
CA SER A 35 8.71 -0.59 -6.28
C SER A 35 9.56 0.35 -5.45
N TRP A 36 10.90 0.25 -5.62
CA TRP A 36 11.82 1.19 -4.98
C TRP A 36 11.53 2.64 -5.41
N ALA A 37 11.16 2.82 -6.68
CA ALA A 37 10.86 4.16 -7.18
C ALA A 37 9.66 4.77 -6.44
N ASP A 38 8.59 3.99 -6.25
CA ASP A 38 7.42 4.48 -5.53
C ASP A 38 7.72 4.66 -4.04
N TYR A 39 8.51 3.77 -3.46
CA TYR A 39 8.94 3.93 -2.08
C TYR A 39 9.69 5.25 -1.89
N ASP A 40 10.65 5.54 -2.76
CA ASP A 40 11.44 6.77 -2.69
C ASP A 40 10.57 8.01 -2.87
N LEU A 41 9.55 7.90 -3.71
CA LEU A 41 8.65 9.00 -3.96
C LEU A 41 7.82 9.36 -2.71
N TRP A 42 7.34 8.34 -2.02
CA TRP A 42 6.41 8.54 -0.89
C TRP A 42 7.10 8.64 0.46
N SER A 43 8.25 8.02 0.64
CA SER A 43 9.06 8.18 1.85
C SER A 43 10.10 9.28 1.62
N ASN A 44 9.78 10.49 2.08
CA ASN A 44 10.55 11.69 1.73
C ASN A 44 12.03 11.63 2.12
N ASP A 45 12.34 10.96 3.21
CA ASP A 45 13.72 10.88 3.69
C ASP A 45 14.29 9.46 3.60
N GLY A 46 13.51 8.52 3.06
CA GLY A 46 13.92 7.12 2.98
C GLY A 46 14.01 6.41 4.32
N GLY A 47 13.49 7.03 5.39
CA GLY A 47 13.58 6.49 6.73
C GLY A 47 12.41 5.63 7.16
N ASP A 48 11.34 5.58 6.38
CA ASP A 48 10.16 4.79 6.73
C ASP A 48 10.37 3.34 6.36
N PRO A 49 9.92 2.39 7.21
CA PRO A 49 9.98 0.98 6.80
C PRO A 49 9.12 0.74 5.56
N PRO A 50 9.54 -0.13 4.64
CA PRO A 50 8.74 -0.41 3.44
C PRO A 50 7.31 -0.86 3.76
N HIS A 51 7.13 -1.67 4.83
CA HIS A 51 5.77 -2.11 5.19
C HIS A 51 4.88 -0.95 5.64
N ALA A 52 5.45 0.10 6.22
CA ALA A 52 4.66 1.28 6.61
C ALA A 52 4.17 2.03 5.37
N VAL A 53 5.01 2.13 4.34
CA VAL A 53 4.60 2.74 3.08
C VAL A 53 3.53 1.89 2.40
N ALA A 54 3.72 0.57 2.37
CA ALA A 54 2.73 -0.34 1.80
C ALA A 54 1.38 -0.23 2.51
N ALA A 55 1.38 -0.16 3.83
CA ALA A 55 0.15 0.01 4.60
C ALA A 55 -0.54 1.33 4.27
N ALA A 56 0.23 2.41 4.10
CA ALA A 56 -0.33 3.71 3.73
C ALA A 56 -1.00 3.65 2.35
N VAL A 57 -0.38 2.97 1.39
CA VAL A 57 -0.97 2.78 0.06
C VAL A 57 -2.30 2.03 0.19
N ALA A 58 -2.33 0.97 0.98
CA ALA A 58 -3.54 0.18 1.17
C ALA A 58 -4.65 1.01 1.82
N VAL A 59 -4.33 1.79 2.84
CA VAL A 59 -5.30 2.68 3.50
C VAL A 59 -5.86 3.68 2.49
N PHE A 60 -4.99 4.26 1.67
CA PHE A 60 -5.43 5.20 0.63
C PHE A 60 -6.40 4.53 -0.34
N LEU A 61 -6.05 3.35 -0.84
CA LEU A 61 -6.90 2.64 -1.79
C LEU A 61 -8.24 2.27 -1.16
N LEU A 62 -8.25 1.84 0.10
CA LEU A 62 -9.48 1.48 0.78
C LEU A 62 -10.40 2.68 1.03
N SER A 63 -9.86 3.89 1.01
CA SER A 63 -10.68 5.09 1.08
C SER A 63 -11.44 5.36 -0.22
N ARG A 64 -11.08 4.66 -1.30
CA ARG A 64 -11.64 4.86 -2.64
C ARG A 64 -12.34 3.62 -3.19
N ILE A 65 -11.88 2.43 -2.80
CA ILE A 65 -12.31 1.16 -3.38
C ILE A 65 -12.59 0.20 -2.24
N THR A 66 -13.69 -0.57 -2.35
CA THR A 66 -13.99 -1.62 -1.38
C THR A 66 -12.93 -2.73 -1.48
N ALA A 67 -12.53 -3.27 -0.33
CA ALA A 67 -11.46 -4.28 -0.28
C ALA A 67 -11.74 -5.46 -1.22
N SER A 68 -12.97 -5.94 -1.25
CA SER A 68 -13.33 -7.08 -2.10
C SER A 68 -13.24 -6.78 -3.59
N ASP A 69 -13.26 -5.49 -3.97
CA ASP A 69 -13.14 -5.09 -5.37
C ASP A 69 -11.70 -4.93 -5.83
N LEU A 70 -10.74 -5.05 -4.92
CA LEU A 70 -9.33 -4.97 -5.29
C LEU A 70 -8.89 -6.30 -5.92
N PRO A 71 -8.02 -6.25 -6.95
CA PRO A 71 -7.50 -7.48 -7.53
C PRO A 71 -6.61 -8.24 -6.54
N ALA A 72 -6.43 -9.53 -6.78
CA ALA A 72 -5.63 -10.38 -5.89
C ALA A 72 -4.20 -9.87 -5.72
N THR A 73 -3.63 -9.33 -6.79
CA THR A 73 -2.30 -8.72 -6.76
C THR A 73 -2.42 -7.28 -7.22
N LEU A 74 -1.94 -6.37 -6.38
CA LEU A 74 -1.96 -4.92 -6.62
C LEU A 74 -0.54 -4.44 -6.86
N ASP A 75 -0.40 -3.51 -7.80
CA ASP A 75 0.84 -2.73 -7.90
C ASP A 75 0.56 -1.36 -7.28
N ALA A 76 1.42 -0.94 -6.36
CA ALA A 76 1.24 0.36 -5.68
C ALA A 76 1.17 1.51 -6.68
N ALA A 77 1.85 1.40 -7.82
CA ALA A 77 1.80 2.43 -8.86
C ALA A 77 0.40 2.65 -9.41
N THR A 78 -0.50 1.66 -9.27
CA THR A 78 -1.90 1.81 -9.70
C THR A 78 -2.57 2.97 -8.95
N ALA A 79 -2.23 3.17 -7.67
CA ALA A 79 -2.79 4.29 -6.91
C ALA A 79 -2.46 5.63 -7.58
N ARG A 80 -1.22 5.78 -8.03
CA ARG A 80 -0.78 7.01 -8.69
C ARG A 80 -1.46 7.21 -10.04
N ARG A 81 -1.64 6.13 -10.79
CA ARG A 81 -2.23 6.21 -12.13
C ARG A 81 -3.72 6.51 -12.08
N ARG A 82 -4.42 5.97 -11.09
CA ARG A 82 -5.88 6.13 -10.99
C ARG A 82 -6.31 7.38 -10.24
N TYR A 83 -5.50 7.82 -9.27
CA TYR A 83 -5.89 8.91 -8.38
C TYR A 83 -4.81 9.98 -8.36
N PRO A 84 -5.08 11.15 -8.96
CA PRO A 84 -4.05 12.20 -9.07
C PRO A 84 -3.54 12.72 -7.73
N ASP A 85 -4.34 12.59 -6.67
CA ASP A 85 -3.95 13.08 -5.34
C ASP A 85 -3.18 12.05 -4.51
N ALA A 86 -2.86 10.88 -5.08
CA ALA A 86 -2.17 9.83 -4.33
C ALA A 86 -0.80 10.30 -3.81
N ASP A 87 -0.03 11.00 -4.65
CA ASP A 87 1.31 11.43 -4.26
C ASP A 87 1.30 12.46 -3.13
N GLU A 88 0.20 13.18 -2.97
CA GLU A 88 0.03 14.10 -1.86
C GLU A 88 -0.44 13.40 -0.59
N LYS A 89 -1.36 12.46 -0.73
CA LYS A 89 -2.06 11.87 0.42
C LYS A 89 -1.36 10.68 1.03
N ILE A 90 -0.74 9.83 0.21
CA ILE A 90 -0.08 8.63 0.73
C ILE A 90 1.01 8.96 1.76
N PRO A 91 1.91 9.95 1.52
CA PRO A 91 2.91 10.29 2.53
C PRO A 91 2.32 10.69 3.87
N LYS A 92 1.15 11.31 3.86
CA LYS A 92 0.48 11.74 5.10
C LYS A 92 -0.12 10.58 5.88
N LEU A 93 -0.32 9.45 5.23
CA LEU A 93 -0.89 8.26 5.84
C LEU A 93 0.17 7.30 6.39
N ILE A 94 1.45 7.54 6.08
CA ILE A 94 2.53 6.71 6.60
C ILE A 94 2.62 6.92 8.11
N ARG A 95 2.52 5.84 8.85
CA ARG A 95 2.63 5.89 10.32
C ARG A 95 4.09 5.91 10.72
N ARG A 96 4.45 6.95 11.45
CA ARG A 96 5.82 7.16 11.93
C ARG A 96 5.89 7.13 13.44
#